data_6f3451bcaae41723c22844286a494e06
#
_entry.id   6f3451bcaae41723c22844286a494e06
#
_cell.length_a   1.000
_cell.length_b   1.000
_cell.length_c   1.000
_cell.angle_alpha   90.00
_cell.angle_beta   90.00
_cell.angle_gamma   90.00
#
_symmetry.space_group_name_H-M   'P 1'
#
loop_
_entity.id
_entity.type
_entity.pdbx_description
1 polymer ?
#
loop_
_entity_poly.entity_id
_entity_poly.type
_entity_poly.pdbx_seq_one_letter_code
_entity_poly.pdbx_strand_id
1 'polypeptide(L)'
;MERPFDGVTPRIADDAFVSEMAYAIGDVEVGSRSSIWPFVCLRGDGGAVTIGEETNVQEFTMIHGATLGDQVTVGHGAIVDYADIDDHTLVGMGSAVMGGATVESNCIVAANAVVRQGQRIPEGHMAYGVPADIRPLTDEQLAQIGETHENYLELSAEYRETTAEARADERN
;
A
#
# COMPACT_ATOMS: atom_id res chain seq x y z
N MET A 1 9.34 -7.19 -10.36
CA MET A 1 9.55 -8.59 -10.82
C MET A 1 8.47 -9.47 -10.22
N GLU A 2 7.74 -10.21 -11.05
CA GLU A 2 6.68 -11.14 -10.63
C GLU A 2 7.23 -12.56 -10.55
N ARG A 3 6.91 -13.29 -9.48
CA ARG A 3 7.35 -14.67 -9.25
C ARG A 3 6.18 -15.57 -8.86
N PRO A 4 5.95 -16.67 -9.58
CA PRO A 4 5.01 -17.68 -9.12
C PRO A 4 5.52 -18.38 -7.87
N PHE A 5 4.60 -18.74 -6.99
CA PHE A 5 4.86 -19.58 -5.82
C PHE A 5 3.70 -20.58 -5.67
N ASP A 6 4.02 -21.86 -5.45
CA ASP A 6 3.06 -22.97 -5.34
C ASP A 6 1.99 -23.00 -6.47
N GLY A 7 2.42 -22.68 -7.70
CA GLY A 7 1.55 -22.65 -8.89
C GLY A 7 0.68 -21.40 -9.04
N VAL A 8 0.74 -20.44 -8.11
CA VAL A 8 0.01 -19.17 -8.16
C VAL A 8 0.94 -18.06 -8.64
N THR A 9 0.48 -17.29 -9.64
CA THR A 9 1.21 -16.15 -10.20
C THR A 9 0.50 -14.85 -9.81
N PRO A 10 1.22 -13.77 -9.47
CA PRO A 10 0.64 -12.47 -9.23
C PRO A 10 -0.29 -12.02 -10.36
N ARG A 11 -1.41 -11.39 -10.01
CA ARG A 11 -2.37 -10.76 -10.92
C ARG A 11 -2.32 -9.25 -10.73
N ILE A 12 -1.96 -8.54 -11.78
CA ILE A 12 -1.78 -7.09 -11.75
C ILE A 12 -2.68 -6.49 -12.82
N ALA A 13 -3.46 -5.47 -12.48
CA ALA A 13 -4.30 -4.76 -13.43
C ALA A 13 -3.44 -4.10 -14.54
N ASP A 14 -3.92 -4.12 -15.78
CA ASP A 14 -3.18 -3.62 -16.95
C ASP A 14 -2.84 -2.12 -16.86
N ASP A 15 -3.62 -1.37 -16.10
CA ASP A 15 -3.46 0.05 -15.87
C ASP A 15 -2.79 0.42 -14.53
N ALA A 16 -2.35 -0.56 -13.75
CA ALA A 16 -1.53 -0.32 -12.57
C ALA A 16 -0.08 0.04 -12.96
N PHE A 17 0.55 0.89 -12.16
CA PHE A 17 1.99 1.15 -12.24
C PHE A 17 2.75 0.18 -11.33
N VAL A 18 3.62 -0.63 -11.88
CA VAL A 18 4.53 -1.48 -11.08
C VAL A 18 5.96 -1.24 -11.52
N SER A 19 6.78 -0.74 -10.60
CA SER A 19 8.20 -0.53 -10.84
C SER A 19 8.90 -1.85 -11.18
N GLU A 20 9.84 -1.82 -12.12
CA GLU A 20 10.69 -2.98 -12.47
C GLU A 20 11.50 -3.49 -11.26
N MET A 21 11.74 -2.61 -10.28
CA MET A 21 12.47 -2.93 -9.06
C MET A 21 11.56 -3.44 -7.92
N ALA A 22 10.24 -3.46 -8.12
CA ALA A 22 9.31 -4.06 -7.16
C ALA A 22 9.32 -5.58 -7.30
N TYR A 23 9.01 -6.28 -6.21
CA TYR A 23 8.96 -7.74 -6.15
C TYR A 23 7.60 -8.22 -5.65
N ALA A 24 6.90 -8.99 -6.47
CA ALA A 24 5.64 -9.63 -6.12
C ALA A 24 5.78 -11.15 -6.24
N ILE A 25 5.39 -11.90 -5.21
CA ILE A 25 5.51 -13.36 -5.19
C ILE A 25 4.24 -14.03 -4.70
N GLY A 26 3.80 -15.08 -5.41
CA GLY A 26 2.69 -15.94 -5.01
C GLY A 26 1.32 -15.30 -5.25
N ASP A 27 0.41 -15.48 -4.30
CA ASP A 27 -0.97 -14.99 -4.38
C ASP A 27 -1.02 -13.48 -4.06
N VAL A 28 -0.78 -12.69 -5.10
CA VAL A 28 -0.81 -11.23 -5.04
C VAL A 28 -1.81 -10.72 -6.08
N GLU A 29 -2.69 -9.80 -5.68
CA GLU A 29 -3.59 -9.08 -6.56
C GLU A 29 -3.39 -7.58 -6.40
N VAL A 30 -3.26 -6.86 -7.53
CA VAL A 30 -3.10 -5.40 -7.56
C VAL A 30 -4.19 -4.81 -8.44
N GLY A 31 -5.02 -3.97 -7.84
CA GLY A 31 -6.17 -3.32 -8.47
C GLY A 31 -5.82 -2.22 -9.47
N SER A 32 -6.86 -1.79 -10.18
CA SER A 32 -6.80 -0.76 -11.23
C SER A 32 -6.21 0.55 -10.72
N ARG A 33 -5.38 1.19 -11.54
CA ARG A 33 -4.74 2.49 -11.28
C ARG A 33 -3.90 2.56 -9.99
N SER A 34 -3.62 1.42 -9.36
CA SER A 34 -2.74 1.33 -8.19
C SER A 34 -1.27 1.46 -8.58
N SER A 35 -0.42 1.84 -7.65
CA SER A 35 0.99 2.07 -7.90
C SER A 35 1.90 1.38 -6.88
N ILE A 36 2.83 0.57 -7.39
CA ILE A 36 3.81 -0.17 -6.61
C ILE A 36 5.20 0.35 -6.95
N TRP A 37 5.80 1.05 -6.01
CA TRP A 37 7.01 1.83 -6.20
C TRP A 37 8.29 0.99 -6.06
N PRO A 38 9.47 1.54 -6.40
CA PRO A 38 10.74 0.80 -6.34
C PRO A 38 11.01 0.14 -4.98
N PHE A 39 11.54 -1.08 -5.00
CA PHE A 39 11.93 -1.86 -3.81
C PHE A 39 10.78 -2.26 -2.88
N VAL A 40 9.53 -2.12 -3.32
CA VAL A 40 8.39 -2.70 -2.61
C VAL A 40 8.43 -4.22 -2.73
N CYS A 41 8.10 -4.92 -1.64
CA CYS A 41 7.93 -6.36 -1.63
C CYS A 41 6.49 -6.73 -1.26
N LEU A 42 5.76 -7.33 -2.21
CA LEU A 42 4.43 -7.91 -2.03
C LEU A 42 4.59 -9.43 -1.88
N ARG A 43 4.34 -9.96 -0.70
CA ARG A 43 4.66 -11.34 -0.36
C ARG A 43 3.41 -12.15 -0.07
N GLY A 44 2.92 -12.86 -1.08
CA GLY A 44 1.73 -13.73 -1.06
C GLY A 44 2.07 -15.24 -0.97
N ASP A 45 3.17 -15.60 -0.30
CA ASP A 45 3.62 -17.01 -0.17
C ASP A 45 3.13 -17.70 1.12
N GLY A 46 2.62 -16.95 2.08
CA GLY A 46 2.06 -17.45 3.34
C GLY A 46 0.62 -17.02 3.61
N GLY A 47 0.09 -16.14 2.77
CA GLY A 47 -1.26 -15.59 2.80
C GLY A 47 -1.44 -14.62 1.64
N ALA A 48 -2.64 -14.51 1.07
CA ALA A 48 -2.89 -13.64 -0.06
C ALA A 48 -2.58 -12.18 0.28
N VAL A 49 -2.03 -11.44 -0.70
CA VAL A 49 -1.91 -9.98 -0.66
C VAL A 49 -2.91 -9.41 -1.65
N THR A 50 -3.81 -8.57 -1.16
CA THR A 50 -4.76 -7.84 -2.00
C THR A 50 -4.50 -6.35 -1.87
N ILE A 51 -4.27 -5.70 -3.00
CA ILE A 51 -4.14 -4.23 -3.10
C ILE A 51 -5.35 -3.76 -3.91
N GLY A 52 -6.20 -2.94 -3.32
CA GLY A 52 -7.38 -2.36 -3.95
C GLY A 52 -7.07 -1.41 -5.09
N GLU A 53 -8.09 -0.71 -5.59
CA GLU A 53 -7.95 0.24 -6.68
C GLU A 53 -7.36 1.57 -6.19
N GLU A 54 -6.63 2.27 -7.06
CA GLU A 54 -6.03 3.59 -6.79
C GLU A 54 -5.15 3.61 -5.51
N THR A 55 -4.67 2.48 -5.06
CA THR A 55 -3.85 2.34 -3.85
C THR A 55 -2.37 2.46 -4.19
N ASN A 56 -1.62 3.26 -3.42
CA ASN A 56 -0.19 3.43 -3.65
C ASN A 56 0.64 2.82 -2.50
N VAL A 57 1.66 2.05 -2.89
CA VAL A 57 2.62 1.43 -1.96
C VAL A 57 4.00 1.94 -2.29
N GLN A 58 4.55 2.77 -1.41
CA GLN A 58 5.78 3.52 -1.63
C GLN A 58 7.04 2.69 -1.33
N GLU A 59 8.19 3.24 -1.72
CA GLU A 59 9.48 2.56 -1.74
C GLU A 59 9.84 1.90 -0.41
N PHE A 60 10.51 0.75 -0.51
CA PHE A 60 11.02 -0.05 0.61
C PHE A 60 9.93 -0.62 1.54
N THR A 61 8.68 -0.58 1.14
CA THR A 61 7.55 -1.12 1.90
C THR A 61 7.46 -2.63 1.77
N MET A 62 7.09 -3.31 2.86
CA MET A 62 6.78 -4.74 2.89
C MET A 62 5.29 -4.94 3.15
N ILE A 63 4.60 -5.62 2.25
CA ILE A 63 3.21 -6.10 2.44
C ILE A 63 3.24 -7.63 2.44
N HIS A 64 2.78 -8.26 3.52
CA HIS A 64 2.83 -9.71 3.66
C HIS A 64 1.50 -10.26 4.17
N GLY A 65 0.81 -11.07 3.35
CA GLY A 65 -0.45 -11.72 3.72
C GLY A 65 -1.54 -10.74 4.18
N ALA A 66 -1.60 -9.56 3.60
CA ALA A 66 -2.42 -8.44 4.07
C ALA A 66 -3.36 -7.93 2.99
N THR A 67 -4.47 -7.31 3.41
CA THR A 67 -5.43 -6.66 2.53
C THR A 67 -5.34 -5.15 2.69
N LEU A 68 -5.19 -4.45 1.57
CA LEU A 68 -5.34 -3.00 1.47
C LEU A 68 -6.57 -2.71 0.61
N GLY A 69 -7.48 -1.90 1.11
CA GLY A 69 -8.65 -1.41 0.38
C GLY A 69 -8.32 -0.43 -0.73
N ASP A 70 -9.32 0.28 -1.19
CA ASP A 70 -9.21 1.27 -2.24
C ASP A 70 -8.68 2.61 -1.71
N GLN A 71 -7.92 3.32 -2.54
CA GLN A 71 -7.39 4.66 -2.25
C GLN A 71 -6.55 4.71 -0.96
N VAL A 72 -5.87 3.63 -0.63
CA VAL A 72 -4.95 3.54 0.49
C VAL A 72 -3.58 4.08 0.08
N THR A 73 -2.97 4.88 0.94
CA THR A 73 -1.57 5.30 0.81
C THR A 73 -0.71 4.60 1.84
N VAL A 74 0.28 3.84 1.39
CA VAL A 74 1.29 3.24 2.28
C VAL A 74 2.63 3.92 2.06
N GLY A 75 3.07 4.68 3.05
CA GLY A 75 4.30 5.47 3.02
C GLY A 75 5.57 4.64 3.05
N HIS A 76 6.66 5.27 2.62
CA HIS A 76 7.99 4.66 2.44
C HIS A 76 8.43 3.84 3.66
N GLY A 77 8.91 2.63 3.44
CA GLY A 77 9.49 1.76 4.47
C GLY A 77 8.51 1.22 5.50
N ALA A 78 7.21 1.35 5.28
CA ALA A 78 6.21 0.77 6.18
C ALA A 78 6.17 -0.76 6.07
N ILE A 79 5.66 -1.41 7.11
CA ILE A 79 5.43 -2.86 7.16
C ILE A 79 3.97 -3.11 7.49
N VAL A 80 3.28 -3.86 6.62
CA VAL A 80 1.92 -4.36 6.88
C VAL A 80 1.98 -5.88 6.80
N ASP A 81 1.82 -6.54 7.95
CA ASP A 81 2.04 -7.98 8.10
C ASP A 81 0.76 -8.64 8.63
N TYR A 82 0.07 -9.44 7.80
CA TYR A 82 -1.18 -10.13 8.11
C TYR A 82 -2.25 -9.23 8.75
N ALA A 83 -2.45 -8.04 8.20
CA ALA A 83 -3.38 -7.04 8.70
C ALA A 83 -4.33 -6.56 7.59
N ASP A 84 -5.47 -6.01 8.00
CA ASP A 84 -6.46 -5.44 7.10
C ASP A 84 -6.47 -3.90 7.25
N ILE A 85 -6.33 -3.22 6.13
CA ILE A 85 -6.40 -1.76 6.02
C ILE A 85 -7.55 -1.42 5.10
N ASP A 86 -8.58 -0.78 5.63
CA ASP A 86 -9.75 -0.38 4.87
C ASP A 86 -9.49 0.90 4.04
N ASP A 87 -10.48 1.25 3.21
CA ASP A 87 -10.39 2.32 2.21
C ASP A 87 -10.01 3.69 2.79
N HIS A 88 -9.46 4.56 1.92
CA HIS A 88 -9.14 5.95 2.27
C HIS A 88 -8.27 6.07 3.53
N THR A 89 -7.29 5.22 3.68
CA THR A 89 -6.41 5.19 4.85
C THR A 89 -4.97 5.54 4.47
N LEU A 90 -4.31 6.32 5.34
CA LEU A 90 -2.90 6.68 5.20
C LEU A 90 -2.07 5.92 6.24
N VAL A 91 -1.23 5.01 5.79
CA VAL A 91 -0.22 4.31 6.59
C VAL A 91 1.10 5.06 6.47
N GLY A 92 1.51 5.74 7.51
CA GLY A 92 2.67 6.65 7.51
C GLY A 92 4.02 5.95 7.36
N MET A 93 5.02 6.70 6.91
CA MET A 93 6.38 6.23 6.65
C MET A 93 6.99 5.50 7.86
N GLY A 94 7.62 4.36 7.61
CA GLY A 94 8.33 3.57 8.63
C GLY A 94 7.44 2.97 9.71
N SER A 95 6.11 3.03 9.59
CA SER A 95 5.20 2.42 10.55
C SER A 95 5.13 0.90 10.41
N ALA A 96 4.62 0.22 11.43
CA ALA A 96 4.38 -1.21 11.40
C ALA A 96 2.95 -1.52 11.86
N VAL A 97 2.21 -2.25 11.01
CA VAL A 97 0.88 -2.77 11.33
C VAL A 97 0.99 -4.29 11.42
N MET A 98 0.76 -4.82 12.64
CA MET A 98 1.07 -6.21 12.98
C MET A 98 -0.13 -7.13 12.80
N GLY A 99 0.13 -8.43 12.67
CA GLY A 99 -0.85 -9.46 12.31
C GLY A 99 -2.17 -9.43 13.06
N GLY A 100 -3.26 -9.56 12.33
CA GLY A 100 -4.63 -9.51 12.85
C GLY A 100 -5.10 -8.12 13.28
N ALA A 101 -4.29 -7.07 13.06
CA ALA A 101 -4.76 -5.70 13.25
C ALA A 101 -5.70 -5.29 12.12
N THR A 102 -6.67 -4.43 12.46
CA THR A 102 -7.61 -3.82 11.50
C THR A 102 -7.54 -2.32 11.63
N VAL A 103 -7.28 -1.65 10.53
CA VAL A 103 -7.35 -0.18 10.43
C VAL A 103 -8.53 0.16 9.55
N GLU A 104 -9.59 0.70 10.17
CA GLU A 104 -10.82 1.04 9.45
C GLU A 104 -10.63 2.25 8.54
N SER A 105 -11.63 2.51 7.70
CA SER A 105 -11.60 3.58 6.70
C SER A 105 -11.33 4.96 7.30
N ASN A 106 -10.80 5.85 6.47
CA ASN A 106 -10.54 7.23 6.86
C ASN A 106 -9.61 7.37 8.08
N CYS A 107 -8.62 6.50 8.21
CA CYS A 107 -7.66 6.48 9.31
C CYS A 107 -6.27 6.96 8.89
N ILE A 108 -5.48 7.36 9.89
CA ILE A 108 -4.04 7.60 9.74
C ILE A 108 -3.27 6.73 10.74
N VAL A 109 -2.36 5.93 10.23
CA VAL A 109 -1.27 5.40 11.06
C VAL A 109 -0.11 6.38 10.95
N ALA A 110 0.25 7.03 12.03
CA ALA A 110 1.31 8.05 12.02
C ALA A 110 2.68 7.45 11.66
N ALA A 111 3.57 8.27 11.10
CA ALA A 111 4.93 7.82 10.78
C ALA A 111 5.62 7.19 12.01
N ASN A 112 6.32 6.07 11.80
CA ASN A 112 7.00 5.27 12.81
C ASN A 112 6.10 4.74 13.94
N ALA A 113 4.78 4.77 13.80
CA ALA A 113 3.88 4.15 14.78
C ALA A 113 3.88 2.62 14.67
N VAL A 114 3.59 1.94 15.78
CA VAL A 114 3.46 0.48 15.81
C VAL A 114 2.07 0.09 16.29
N VAL A 115 1.21 -0.31 15.33
CA VAL A 115 -0.10 -0.90 15.60
C VAL A 115 0.10 -2.36 15.99
N ARG A 116 -0.30 -2.70 17.22
CA ARG A 116 -0.05 -4.03 17.80
C ARG A 116 -0.89 -5.11 17.13
N GLN A 117 -0.44 -6.34 17.29
CA GLN A 117 -1.18 -7.51 16.87
C GLN A 117 -2.62 -7.50 17.41
N GLY A 118 -3.59 -7.69 16.51
CA GLY A 118 -5.02 -7.71 16.83
C GLY A 118 -5.60 -6.37 17.28
N GLN A 119 -4.86 -5.28 17.20
CA GLN A 119 -5.36 -3.94 17.54
C GLN A 119 -6.29 -3.44 16.45
N ARG A 120 -7.43 -2.87 16.85
CA ARG A 120 -8.37 -2.21 15.96
C ARG A 120 -8.23 -0.70 16.07
N ILE A 121 -8.08 -0.04 14.93
CA ILE A 121 -8.12 1.42 14.79
C ILE A 121 -9.48 1.76 14.20
N PRO A 122 -10.40 2.39 14.95
CA PRO A 122 -11.74 2.69 14.47
C PRO A 122 -11.72 3.82 13.44
N GLU A 123 -12.73 3.84 12.57
CA GLU A 123 -12.91 4.85 11.53
C GLU A 123 -12.68 6.29 12.04
N GLY A 124 -12.02 7.11 11.23
CA GLY A 124 -11.76 8.51 11.53
C GLY A 124 -10.75 8.76 12.66
N HIS A 125 -9.89 7.79 12.94
CA HIS A 125 -8.89 7.92 14.02
C HIS A 125 -7.45 7.85 13.51
N MET A 126 -6.56 8.42 14.32
CA MET A 126 -5.12 8.29 14.16
C MET A 126 -4.56 7.30 15.19
N ALA A 127 -3.77 6.34 14.71
CA ALA A 127 -2.88 5.54 15.54
C ALA A 127 -1.50 6.21 15.58
N TYR A 128 -0.92 6.45 16.76
CA TYR A 128 0.36 7.14 16.90
C TYR A 128 1.21 6.60 18.06
N GLY A 129 2.51 6.60 17.91
CA GLY A 129 3.44 6.17 18.97
C GLY A 129 3.81 4.67 18.91
N VAL A 130 4.65 4.23 19.87
CA VAL A 130 5.18 2.86 20.00
C VAL A 130 5.07 2.41 21.46
N PRO A 131 4.10 1.52 21.79
CA PRO A 131 2.99 1.04 20.94
C PRO A 131 1.99 2.15 20.63
N ALA A 132 1.18 1.97 19.59
CA ALA A 132 0.25 3.01 19.17
C ALA A 132 -0.90 3.22 20.16
N ASP A 133 -1.10 4.48 20.52
CA ASP A 133 -2.32 5.02 21.09
C ASP A 133 -3.26 5.51 19.98
N ILE A 134 -4.51 5.82 20.32
CA ILE A 134 -5.56 6.18 19.37
C ILE A 134 -6.19 7.51 19.77
N ARG A 135 -6.43 8.40 18.78
CA ARG A 135 -7.23 9.61 18.96
C ARG A 135 -8.03 9.93 17.71
N PRO A 136 -9.15 10.67 17.79
CA PRO A 136 -9.85 11.15 16.60
C PRO A 136 -8.94 11.99 15.71
N LEU A 137 -9.17 11.94 14.40
CA LEU A 137 -8.56 12.85 13.42
C LEU A 137 -9.16 14.26 13.54
N THR A 138 -8.37 15.26 13.15
CA THR A 138 -8.87 16.60 12.84
C THR A 138 -9.35 16.66 11.39
N ASP A 139 -10.17 17.67 11.05
CA ASP A 139 -10.63 17.88 9.67
C ASP A 139 -9.45 18.08 8.70
N GLU A 140 -8.38 18.76 9.13
CA GLU A 140 -7.15 18.95 8.36
C GLU A 140 -6.44 17.62 8.06
N GLN A 141 -6.36 16.74 9.07
CA GLN A 141 -5.76 15.41 8.91
C GLN A 141 -6.60 14.51 8.00
N LEU A 142 -7.91 14.61 8.07
CA LEU A 142 -8.81 13.88 7.17
C LEU A 142 -8.63 14.36 5.72
N ALA A 143 -8.53 15.67 5.48
CA ALA A 143 -8.25 16.23 4.16
C ALA A 143 -6.89 15.78 3.61
N GLN A 144 -5.86 15.68 4.46
CA GLN A 144 -4.52 15.22 4.09
C GLN A 144 -4.51 13.82 3.45
N ILE A 145 -5.41 12.94 3.86
CA ILE A 145 -5.52 11.58 3.27
C ILE A 145 -5.81 11.69 1.77
N GLY A 146 -6.85 12.47 1.40
CA GLY A 146 -7.25 12.67 0.00
C GLY A 146 -6.17 13.37 -0.82
N GLU A 147 -5.59 14.47 -0.30
CA GLU A 147 -4.53 15.21 -0.98
C GLU A 147 -3.31 14.32 -1.28
N THR A 148 -2.92 13.49 -0.32
CA THR A 148 -1.78 12.56 -0.52
C THR A 148 -2.11 11.51 -1.58
N HIS A 149 -3.30 10.94 -1.52
CA HIS A 149 -3.77 9.97 -2.50
C HIS A 149 -3.78 10.54 -3.93
N GLU A 150 -4.42 11.70 -4.13
CA GLU A 150 -4.52 12.37 -5.44
C GLU A 150 -3.13 12.63 -6.05
N ASN A 151 -2.19 13.15 -5.25
CA ASN A 151 -0.81 13.41 -5.70
C ASN A 151 -0.12 12.14 -6.24
N TYR A 152 -0.28 11.00 -5.57
CA TYR A 152 0.32 9.74 -6.03
C TYR A 152 -0.41 9.13 -7.22
N LEU A 153 -1.71 9.33 -7.33
CA LEU A 153 -2.49 8.91 -8.49
C LEU A 153 -2.02 9.63 -9.76
N GLU A 154 -1.86 10.96 -9.70
CA GLU A 154 -1.33 11.77 -10.80
C GLU A 154 0.12 11.38 -11.14
N LEU A 155 1.00 11.31 -10.13
CA LEU A 155 2.40 10.97 -10.32
C LEU A 155 2.59 9.59 -10.97
N SER A 156 1.82 8.60 -10.56
CA SER A 156 1.91 7.25 -11.13
C SER A 156 1.49 7.20 -12.60
N ALA A 157 0.52 8.02 -13.01
CA ALA A 157 0.11 8.15 -14.40
C ALA A 157 1.26 8.71 -15.27
N GLU A 158 1.96 9.75 -14.80
CA GLU A 158 3.14 10.33 -15.47
C GLU A 158 4.28 9.31 -15.63
N TYR A 159 4.55 8.51 -14.58
CA TYR A 159 5.56 7.45 -14.62
C TYR A 159 5.23 6.35 -15.63
N ARG A 160 3.95 5.98 -15.76
CA ARG A 160 3.50 4.99 -16.73
C ARG A 160 3.73 5.48 -18.18
N GLU A 161 3.36 6.74 -18.46
CA GLU A 161 3.55 7.35 -19.77
C GLU A 161 5.04 7.38 -20.16
N THR A 162 5.88 7.92 -19.26
CA THR A 162 7.34 8.00 -19.49
C THR A 162 7.97 6.62 -19.68
N THR A 163 7.55 5.62 -18.91
CA THR A 163 8.06 4.24 -19.05
C THR A 163 7.63 3.62 -20.39
N ALA A 164 6.41 3.89 -20.83
CA ALA A 164 5.91 3.39 -22.11
C ALA A 164 6.69 4.00 -23.30
N GLU A 165 7.00 5.29 -23.25
CA GLU A 165 7.80 5.99 -24.26
C GLU A 165 9.22 5.43 -24.33
N ALA A 166 9.91 5.27 -23.19
CA ALA A 166 11.26 4.71 -23.14
C ALA A 166 11.33 3.30 -23.75
N ARG A 167 10.35 2.43 -23.44
CA ARG A 167 10.26 1.08 -24.02
C ARG A 167 9.94 1.07 -25.51
N ALA A 168 9.28 2.10 -26.04
CA ALA A 168 9.02 2.24 -27.47
C ALA A 168 10.31 2.63 -28.22
N ASP A 169 11.13 3.51 -27.64
CA ASP A 169 12.41 3.95 -28.23
C ASP A 169 13.46 2.83 -28.26
N GLU A 170 13.52 1.96 -27.26
CA GLU A 170 14.44 0.81 -27.21
C GLU A 170 14.11 -0.26 -28.27
N ARG A 171 12.90 -0.27 -28.84
CA ARG A 171 12.45 -1.23 -29.88
C ARG A 171 12.66 -0.75 -31.30
N ASN A 172 13.10 0.50 -31.52
CA ASN A 172 13.37 1.12 -32.81
C ASN A 172 14.88 1.21 -33.09
#